data_42196e5113ce7b0556ba7eb265431e86
#
_entry.id   42196e5113ce7b0556ba7eb265431e86
#
_cell.length_a   1.000
_cell.length_b   1.000
_cell.length_c   1.000
_cell.angle_alpha   90.00
_cell.angle_beta   90.00
_cell.angle_gamma   90.00
#
_symmetry.space_group_name_H-M   'P 1'
#
loop_
_entity.id
_entity.type
_entity.pdbx_description
1 polymer ?
#
loop_
_entity_poly.entity_id
_entity_poly.type
_entity_poly.pdbx_seq_one_letter_code
_entity_poly.pdbx_strand_id
1 'polypeptide(L)'
;MVAVGVAGVALLWPLLAALVPGCASDLVTPVQEQVKPESSLLRPKVMIAIVARNAAHSLPYYLGCIDRLDYPKERIAIWAATDHNVDNTTAMLREWLKSAQHVYHYVEWRPMEEPRSYTDEWGPKHWPPSRFNHLMKLRQAALKAARERWADYILFVDSDNLLTNPRVLKLMMAENLTLVAPMLESRSLYSNFWCGITPQGYYKRTPDYQPIREWKRLGCFPVPMVHSTFLLDLRRESSRDLAFYPPHPDYSWAFDDIMVFAFSARQAGVQMYVCNREHYGFLPVPLKAQQSVEDESENFIHTITEALIDHDIEPSGHLYLSPSLQDTMGFDEIFLINLKRRLDRRTRMLKTMTSLGLQPTLTNAVDGKALNTSQLQALGIEMMPGYKDPYSGRVLTRGEIGCFLSHHSIWTQVIERSLQKILILEDDVRFEPRFKRRLQAIMDDISRTQLNWDLMYLPPPTPKKIETPSTSNIYRMK
;
A
#
# COMPACT_ATOMS: atom_id res chain seq x y z
N MET A 1 4.86 33.34 28.99
CA MET A 1 5.73 34.18 29.85
C MET A 1 7.06 34.35 29.16
N VAL A 2 7.39 35.64 28.96
CA VAL A 2 8.66 36.22 28.51
C VAL A 2 9.05 36.02 27.06
N ALA A 3 8.71 37.04 26.29
CA ALA A 3 9.39 37.45 25.07
C ALA A 3 10.60 38.36 25.45
N VAL A 4 11.68 38.25 24.70
CA VAL A 4 12.68 39.34 24.60
C VAL A 4 13.03 39.52 23.13
N GLY A 5 12.62 40.65 22.57
CA GLY A 5 13.09 41.15 21.31
C GLY A 5 14.32 42.04 21.52
N VAL A 6 15.18 42.09 20.52
CA VAL A 6 16.17 43.17 20.37
C VAL A 6 16.07 43.74 18.97
N ALA A 7 15.78 45.01 18.94
CA ALA A 7 15.71 45.86 17.75
C ALA A 7 17.08 46.49 17.44
N GLY A 8 17.28 46.76 16.17
CA GLY A 8 17.80 48.01 15.72
C GLY A 8 19.29 48.08 15.36
N VAL A 9 19.65 48.48 14.20
CA VAL A 9 20.12 49.84 13.89
C VAL A 9 20.45 49.91 12.41
N ALA A 10 19.75 50.74 11.72
CA ALA A 10 20.08 51.20 10.38
C ALA A 10 21.14 52.31 10.50
N LEU A 11 22.16 52.24 9.66
CA LEU A 11 23.04 53.38 9.39
C LEU A 11 23.11 53.61 7.87
N LEU A 12 22.49 54.73 7.51
CA LEU A 12 22.63 55.46 6.26
C LEU A 12 24.03 56.12 6.19
N TRP A 13 24.69 56.02 5.04
CA TRP A 13 25.72 56.98 4.64
C TRP A 13 25.64 57.27 3.14
N PRO A 14 25.92 58.54 2.73
CA PRO A 14 25.49 59.08 1.47
C PRO A 14 26.55 59.05 0.37
N LEU A 15 26.05 59.20 -0.86
CA LEU A 15 26.69 59.48 -2.11
C LEU A 15 27.94 60.37 -2.09
N LEU A 16 28.99 59.95 -2.78
CA LEU A 16 29.90 60.84 -3.50
C LEU A 16 30.19 60.22 -4.87
N ALA A 17 29.73 60.89 -5.90
CA ALA A 17 30.05 60.62 -7.26
C ALA A 17 31.45 61.13 -7.61
N ALA A 18 32.26 60.29 -8.25
CA ALA A 18 33.43 60.74 -9.01
C ALA A 18 33.46 59.92 -10.32
N LEU A 19 33.28 60.65 -11.41
CA LEU A 19 33.46 60.19 -12.79
C LEU A 19 34.95 59.82 -13.05
N VAL A 20 35.16 58.60 -13.50
CA VAL A 20 36.36 58.20 -14.27
C VAL A 20 35.85 57.37 -15.46
N PRO A 21 36.24 57.69 -16.70
CA PRO A 21 35.77 56.95 -17.87
C PRO A 21 36.69 55.81 -18.22
N GLY A 22 36.08 54.68 -18.59
CA GLY A 22 36.67 53.69 -19.50
C GLY A 22 37.42 52.53 -18.85
N CYS A 23 36.70 51.46 -18.62
CA CYS A 23 37.12 50.07 -18.97
C CYS A 23 35.84 49.22 -18.90
N ALA A 24 35.37 48.84 -20.07
CA ALA A 24 34.35 47.78 -20.16
C ALA A 24 35.01 46.48 -19.73
N SER A 25 34.79 46.09 -18.47
CA SER A 25 35.03 44.73 -18.00
C SER A 25 33.79 43.93 -18.31
N ASP A 26 33.90 43.04 -19.32
CA ASP A 26 32.95 41.98 -19.57
C ASP A 26 32.67 41.28 -18.26
N LEU A 27 31.49 41.51 -17.71
CA LEU A 27 30.91 40.68 -16.65
C LEU A 27 30.66 39.29 -17.26
N VAL A 28 31.68 38.43 -17.15
CA VAL A 28 31.51 36.99 -17.37
C VAL A 28 30.51 36.52 -16.35
N THR A 29 29.26 36.38 -16.78
CA THR A 29 28.26 35.62 -16.02
C THR A 29 28.84 34.24 -15.76
N PRO A 30 28.89 33.75 -14.50
CA PRO A 30 29.35 32.39 -14.25
C PRO A 30 28.44 31.47 -15.04
N VAL A 31 29.00 30.79 -16.03
CA VAL A 31 28.36 29.68 -16.73
C VAL A 31 28.10 28.65 -15.63
N GLN A 32 26.84 28.51 -15.24
CA GLN A 32 26.41 27.34 -14.46
C GLN A 32 26.79 26.13 -15.30
N GLU A 33 27.89 25.47 -14.93
CA GLU A 33 28.17 24.14 -15.44
C GLU A 33 26.96 23.28 -15.17
N GLN A 34 26.19 23.01 -16.22
CA GLN A 34 25.15 21.98 -16.15
C GLN A 34 25.88 20.67 -15.89
N VAL A 35 25.85 20.23 -14.64
CA VAL A 35 26.34 18.89 -14.25
C VAL A 35 25.58 17.91 -15.15
N LYS A 36 26.26 17.33 -16.12
CA LYS A 36 25.66 16.30 -16.98
C LYS A 36 25.20 15.18 -16.07
N PRO A 37 23.93 14.75 -16.20
CA PRO A 37 23.42 13.65 -15.38
C PRO A 37 24.33 12.45 -15.56
N GLU A 38 24.67 11.80 -14.44
CA GLU A 38 25.49 10.57 -14.42
C GLU A 38 24.91 9.55 -15.40
N SER A 39 25.75 8.97 -16.25
CA SER A 39 25.28 8.01 -17.27
C SER A 39 24.54 6.85 -16.60
N SER A 40 23.36 6.52 -17.08
CA SER A 40 22.57 5.38 -16.60
C SER A 40 23.33 4.06 -16.70
N LEU A 41 24.29 3.98 -17.63
CA LEU A 41 25.16 2.82 -17.83
C LEU A 41 26.12 2.56 -16.66
N LEU A 42 26.38 3.55 -15.81
CA LEU A 42 27.18 3.40 -14.59
C LEU A 42 26.39 2.80 -13.44
N ARG A 43 25.07 2.72 -13.55
CA ARG A 43 24.20 2.11 -12.52
C ARG A 43 24.29 0.58 -12.57
N PRO A 44 24.26 -0.11 -11.42
CA PRO A 44 24.22 -1.58 -11.37
C PRO A 44 23.05 -2.17 -12.17
N LYS A 45 23.23 -3.36 -12.72
CA LYS A 45 22.14 -4.13 -13.35
C LYS A 45 21.34 -4.85 -12.28
N VAL A 46 20.01 -4.75 -12.36
CA VAL A 46 19.09 -5.40 -11.43
C VAL A 46 18.19 -6.35 -12.20
N MET A 47 18.06 -7.58 -11.75
CA MET A 47 17.00 -8.47 -12.20
C MET A 47 15.84 -8.41 -11.20
N ILE A 48 14.62 -8.19 -11.67
CA ILE A 48 13.39 -8.32 -10.87
C ILE A 48 12.77 -9.68 -11.18
N ALA A 49 12.63 -10.53 -10.17
CA ALA A 49 12.04 -11.84 -10.27
C ALA A 49 10.56 -11.78 -9.88
N ILE A 50 9.68 -12.05 -10.83
CA ILE A 50 8.22 -12.08 -10.67
C ILE A 50 7.75 -13.53 -10.80
N VAL A 51 7.27 -14.11 -9.72
CA VAL A 51 6.60 -15.41 -9.73
C VAL A 51 5.15 -15.18 -9.30
N ALA A 52 4.21 -15.40 -10.22
CA ALA A 52 2.82 -15.07 -9.98
C ALA A 52 1.92 -16.32 -10.04
N ARG A 53 1.05 -16.44 -9.05
CA ARG A 53 0.02 -17.46 -8.97
C ARG A 53 -1.29 -16.88 -8.45
N ASN A 54 -2.37 -17.01 -9.24
CA ASN A 54 -3.71 -16.51 -8.91
C ASN A 54 -3.68 -15.03 -8.47
N ALA A 55 -2.91 -14.23 -9.21
CA ALA A 55 -2.58 -12.85 -8.87
C ALA A 55 -3.27 -11.80 -9.77
N ALA A 56 -4.29 -12.21 -10.55
CA ALA A 56 -4.98 -11.29 -11.46
C ALA A 56 -5.55 -10.06 -10.74
N HIS A 57 -5.95 -10.21 -9.47
CA HIS A 57 -6.48 -9.13 -8.63
C HIS A 57 -5.40 -8.13 -8.18
N SER A 58 -4.15 -8.56 -8.05
CA SER A 58 -3.05 -7.74 -7.53
C SER A 58 -2.14 -7.16 -8.63
N LEU A 59 -1.97 -7.89 -9.74
CA LEU A 59 -1.06 -7.52 -10.82
C LEU A 59 -1.19 -6.09 -11.31
N PRO A 60 -2.40 -5.50 -11.49
CA PRO A 60 -2.49 -4.14 -11.99
C PRO A 60 -1.70 -3.14 -11.15
N TYR A 61 -1.88 -3.14 -9.85
CA TYR A 61 -1.22 -2.21 -8.94
C TYR A 61 0.22 -2.62 -8.64
N TYR A 62 0.47 -3.92 -8.51
CA TYR A 62 1.82 -4.47 -8.35
C TYR A 62 2.73 -4.05 -9.51
N LEU A 63 2.31 -4.27 -10.74
CA LEU A 63 3.07 -3.89 -11.94
C LEU A 63 3.17 -2.37 -12.08
N GLY A 64 2.12 -1.64 -11.69
CA GLY A 64 2.18 -0.19 -11.61
C GLY A 64 3.26 0.32 -10.64
N CYS A 65 3.50 -0.36 -9.52
CA CYS A 65 4.61 -0.06 -8.61
C CYS A 65 5.98 -0.37 -9.27
N ILE A 66 6.10 -1.48 -9.99
CA ILE A 66 7.33 -1.83 -10.73
C ILE A 66 7.62 -0.81 -11.82
N ASP A 67 6.61 -0.39 -12.57
CA ASP A 67 6.75 0.63 -13.63
C ASP A 67 7.24 1.97 -13.08
N ARG A 68 6.83 2.34 -11.86
CA ARG A 68 7.18 3.61 -11.19
C ARG A 68 8.48 3.58 -10.39
N LEU A 69 9.20 2.44 -10.34
CA LEU A 69 10.51 2.40 -9.68
C LEU A 69 11.44 3.48 -10.26
N ASP A 70 11.99 4.32 -9.39
CA ASP A 70 12.97 5.35 -9.73
C ASP A 70 14.36 4.71 -9.95
N TYR A 71 14.46 3.97 -11.05
CA TYR A 71 15.67 3.31 -11.51
C TYR A 71 15.69 3.26 -13.04
N PRO A 72 16.85 3.41 -13.70
CA PRO A 72 16.94 3.35 -15.15
C PRO A 72 16.42 2.02 -15.68
N LYS A 73 15.37 2.05 -16.49
CA LYS A 73 14.70 0.82 -16.96
C LYS A 73 15.61 -0.02 -17.83
N GLU A 74 16.51 0.61 -18.60
CA GLU A 74 17.55 -0.05 -19.39
C GLU A 74 18.62 -0.76 -18.53
N ARG A 75 18.54 -0.63 -17.20
CA ARG A 75 19.37 -1.36 -16.23
C ARG A 75 18.58 -2.40 -15.45
N ILE A 76 17.30 -2.55 -15.74
CA ILE A 76 16.42 -3.55 -15.13
C ILE A 76 16.17 -4.67 -16.13
N ALA A 77 16.41 -5.91 -15.71
CA ALA A 77 15.95 -7.11 -16.38
C ALA A 77 14.71 -7.67 -15.66
N ILE A 78 13.73 -8.15 -16.38
CA ILE A 78 12.54 -8.80 -15.83
C ILE A 78 12.63 -10.31 -16.08
N TRP A 79 12.52 -11.09 -15.03
CA TRP A 79 12.32 -12.52 -15.10
C TRP A 79 10.94 -12.83 -14.54
N ALA A 80 10.03 -13.30 -15.38
CA ALA A 80 8.63 -13.54 -14.99
C ALA A 80 8.22 -14.98 -15.26
N ALA A 81 7.57 -15.60 -14.30
CA ALA A 81 7.00 -16.93 -14.40
C ALA A 81 5.60 -16.98 -13.78
N THR A 82 4.79 -17.89 -14.30
CA THR A 82 3.49 -18.21 -13.71
C THR A 82 3.45 -19.65 -13.24
N ASP A 83 2.58 -19.92 -12.26
CA ASP A 83 2.46 -21.19 -11.58
C ASP A 83 0.98 -21.56 -11.37
N HIS A 84 0.48 -22.59 -12.02
CA HIS A 84 -0.83 -23.25 -11.77
C HIS A 84 -1.99 -22.25 -11.52
N ASN A 85 -2.31 -21.40 -12.51
CA ASN A 85 -3.33 -20.37 -12.37
C ASN A 85 -4.73 -20.87 -12.68
N VAL A 86 -5.70 -20.51 -11.84
CA VAL A 86 -7.14 -20.70 -12.10
C VAL A 86 -7.80 -19.41 -12.62
N ASP A 87 -7.10 -18.27 -12.54
CA ASP A 87 -7.54 -16.94 -12.94
C ASP A 87 -6.78 -16.42 -14.17
N ASN A 88 -6.93 -15.14 -14.47
CA ASN A 88 -6.37 -14.50 -15.67
C ASN A 88 -4.90 -14.02 -15.50
N THR A 89 -4.19 -14.46 -14.49
CA THR A 89 -2.81 -14.05 -14.16
C THR A 89 -1.86 -14.16 -15.36
N THR A 90 -1.84 -15.33 -16.04
CA THR A 90 -0.92 -15.59 -17.15
C THR A 90 -1.18 -14.63 -18.33
N ALA A 91 -2.45 -14.38 -18.66
CA ALA A 91 -2.80 -13.48 -19.74
C ALA A 91 -2.42 -12.04 -19.44
N MET A 92 -2.67 -11.56 -18.21
CA MET A 92 -2.31 -10.20 -17.79
C MET A 92 -0.80 -9.98 -17.78
N LEU A 93 -0.02 -10.92 -17.26
CA LEU A 93 1.45 -10.81 -17.29
C LEU A 93 1.96 -10.81 -18.74
N ARG A 94 1.42 -11.66 -19.62
CA ARG A 94 1.77 -11.70 -21.05
C ARG A 94 1.49 -10.34 -21.71
N GLU A 95 0.34 -9.72 -21.43
CA GLU A 95 -0.03 -8.41 -21.96
C GLU A 95 0.97 -7.33 -21.50
N TRP A 96 1.23 -7.26 -20.19
CA TRP A 96 2.18 -6.31 -19.62
C TRP A 96 3.58 -6.49 -20.20
N LEU A 97 4.10 -7.72 -20.23
CA LEU A 97 5.43 -8.00 -20.78
C LEU A 97 5.53 -7.62 -22.25
N LYS A 98 4.49 -7.92 -23.06
CA LYS A 98 4.46 -7.54 -24.46
C LYS A 98 4.49 -6.02 -24.66
N SER A 99 3.80 -5.27 -23.83
CA SER A 99 3.78 -3.81 -23.87
C SER A 99 5.07 -3.20 -23.31
N ALA A 100 5.60 -3.74 -22.22
CA ALA A 100 6.73 -3.15 -21.48
C ALA A 100 8.12 -3.64 -21.94
N GLN A 101 8.21 -4.73 -22.74
CA GLN A 101 9.50 -5.35 -23.10
C GLN A 101 10.52 -4.38 -23.74
N HIS A 102 10.07 -3.35 -24.43
CA HIS A 102 10.95 -2.38 -25.09
C HIS A 102 11.57 -1.37 -24.12
N VAL A 103 11.04 -1.28 -22.93
CA VAL A 103 11.49 -0.35 -21.88
C VAL A 103 12.62 -0.95 -21.04
N TYR A 104 12.54 -2.24 -20.79
CA TYR A 104 13.49 -2.94 -19.93
C TYR A 104 14.70 -3.48 -20.70
N HIS A 105 15.84 -3.62 -19.99
CA HIS A 105 17.07 -4.16 -20.58
C HIS A 105 16.92 -5.55 -21.18
N TYR A 106 16.16 -6.41 -20.51
CA TYR A 106 15.92 -7.79 -20.89
C TYR A 106 14.64 -8.31 -20.25
N VAL A 107 13.95 -9.18 -20.94
CA VAL A 107 12.73 -9.83 -20.45
C VAL A 107 12.81 -11.32 -20.72
N GLU A 108 12.63 -12.13 -19.67
CA GLU A 108 12.47 -13.58 -19.77
C GLU A 108 11.08 -13.97 -19.30
N TRP A 109 10.36 -14.72 -20.13
CA TRP A 109 8.99 -15.12 -19.85
C TRP A 109 8.85 -16.65 -19.82
N ARG A 110 8.37 -17.17 -18.69
CA ARG A 110 8.16 -18.60 -18.44
C ARG A 110 6.71 -18.85 -18.00
N PRO A 111 5.75 -18.87 -18.93
CA PRO A 111 4.36 -19.15 -18.61
C PRO A 111 4.14 -20.63 -18.30
N MET A 112 3.22 -20.88 -17.37
CA MET A 112 2.61 -22.18 -17.16
C MET A 112 1.10 -22.00 -17.29
N GLU A 113 0.49 -22.66 -18.26
CA GLU A 113 -0.96 -22.57 -18.50
C GLU A 113 -1.70 -23.80 -17.96
N GLU A 114 -1.09 -24.97 -18.03
CA GLU A 114 -1.65 -26.24 -17.54
C GLU A 114 -0.56 -27.07 -16.84
N PRO A 115 -0.90 -27.86 -15.82
CA PRO A 115 -2.22 -27.94 -15.17
C PRO A 115 -2.54 -26.72 -14.30
N ARG A 116 -3.83 -26.48 -13.96
CA ARG A 116 -4.27 -25.32 -13.17
C ARG A 116 -4.14 -25.50 -11.66
N SER A 117 -3.91 -26.72 -11.21
CA SER A 117 -3.74 -27.05 -9.80
C SER A 117 -2.75 -28.21 -9.63
N TYR A 118 -2.15 -28.31 -8.46
CA TYR A 118 -1.34 -29.46 -8.08
C TYR A 118 -2.22 -30.66 -7.73
N THR A 119 -1.73 -31.86 -7.94
CA THR A 119 -2.47 -33.09 -7.66
C THR A 119 -2.75 -33.34 -6.18
N ASP A 120 -1.91 -32.80 -5.30
CA ASP A 120 -2.02 -32.88 -3.84
C ASP A 120 -2.65 -31.63 -3.22
N GLU A 121 -3.20 -30.72 -4.06
CA GLU A 121 -3.84 -29.49 -3.65
C GLU A 121 -5.35 -29.67 -3.52
N TRP A 122 -5.94 -29.26 -2.38
CA TRP A 122 -7.38 -29.29 -2.16
C TRP A 122 -8.05 -27.91 -2.24
N GLY A 123 -7.30 -26.87 -2.55
CA GLY A 123 -7.82 -25.51 -2.76
C GLY A 123 -6.71 -24.51 -3.10
N PRO A 124 -7.03 -23.39 -3.73
CA PRO A 124 -6.03 -22.44 -4.30
C PRO A 124 -5.14 -21.79 -3.23
N LYS A 125 -5.54 -21.83 -1.96
CA LYS A 125 -4.75 -21.33 -0.80
C LYS A 125 -4.08 -22.44 0.01
N HIS A 126 -4.26 -23.69 -0.38
CA HIS A 126 -3.53 -24.82 0.18
C HIS A 126 -2.06 -24.80 -0.30
N TRP A 127 -1.15 -25.10 0.61
CA TRP A 127 0.29 -25.17 0.34
C TRP A 127 0.82 -26.61 0.51
N PRO A 128 0.60 -27.48 -0.48
CA PRO A 128 1.15 -28.83 -0.45
C PRO A 128 2.65 -28.83 -0.74
N PRO A 129 3.36 -29.91 -0.42
CA PRO A 129 4.79 -30.06 -0.70
C PRO A 129 5.17 -29.84 -2.18
N SER A 130 4.31 -30.26 -3.12
CA SER A 130 4.51 -30.03 -4.55
C SER A 130 4.59 -28.56 -4.91
N ARG A 131 3.74 -27.72 -4.31
CA ARG A 131 3.72 -26.26 -4.51
C ARG A 131 4.99 -25.61 -3.97
N PHE A 132 5.40 -25.91 -2.73
CA PHE A 132 6.66 -25.42 -2.18
C PHE A 132 7.84 -25.79 -3.06
N ASN A 133 7.91 -27.05 -3.48
CA ASN A 133 8.98 -27.56 -4.32
C ASN A 133 9.05 -26.81 -5.66
N HIS A 134 7.91 -26.60 -6.31
CA HIS A 134 7.84 -25.90 -7.59
C HIS A 134 8.23 -24.43 -7.43
N LEU A 135 7.71 -23.74 -6.43
CA LEU A 135 8.06 -22.34 -6.15
C LEU A 135 9.56 -22.18 -5.90
N MET A 136 10.17 -23.06 -5.09
CA MET A 136 11.62 -23.04 -4.86
C MET A 136 12.41 -23.25 -6.16
N LYS A 137 11.98 -24.14 -7.05
CA LYS A 137 12.60 -24.33 -8.37
C LYS A 137 12.49 -23.09 -9.25
N LEU A 138 11.34 -22.40 -9.25
CA LEU A 138 11.15 -21.14 -9.99
C LEU A 138 12.05 -20.04 -9.45
N ARG A 139 12.12 -19.83 -8.12
CA ARG A 139 13.01 -18.85 -7.49
C ARG A 139 14.50 -19.20 -7.77
N GLN A 140 14.87 -20.48 -7.73
CA GLN A 140 16.20 -20.92 -8.11
C GLN A 140 16.52 -20.64 -9.57
N ALA A 141 15.56 -20.86 -10.48
CA ALA A 141 15.72 -20.56 -11.89
C ALA A 141 15.92 -19.05 -12.14
N ALA A 142 15.18 -18.20 -11.42
CA ALA A 142 15.37 -16.74 -11.47
C ALA A 142 16.77 -16.34 -10.97
N LEU A 143 17.23 -16.91 -9.86
CA LEU A 143 18.56 -16.65 -9.31
C LEU A 143 19.67 -17.08 -10.26
N LYS A 144 19.52 -18.26 -10.91
CA LYS A 144 20.44 -18.77 -11.94
C LYS A 144 20.45 -17.83 -13.15
N ALA A 145 19.30 -17.45 -13.67
CA ALA A 145 19.18 -16.52 -14.79
C ALA A 145 19.84 -15.18 -14.50
N ALA A 146 19.68 -14.63 -13.27
CA ALA A 146 20.31 -13.39 -12.87
C ALA A 146 21.84 -13.48 -12.94
N ARG A 147 22.43 -14.57 -12.45
CA ARG A 147 23.88 -14.83 -12.54
C ARG A 147 24.36 -15.00 -13.98
N GLU A 148 23.66 -15.77 -14.79
CA GLU A 148 23.97 -16.00 -16.20
C GLU A 148 23.88 -14.73 -17.05
N ARG A 149 23.00 -13.80 -16.68
CA ARG A 149 22.80 -12.51 -17.35
C ARG A 149 23.66 -11.38 -16.77
N TRP A 150 24.58 -11.69 -15.87
CA TRP A 150 25.49 -10.73 -15.25
C TRP A 150 24.76 -9.58 -14.56
N ALA A 151 23.65 -9.89 -13.88
CA ALA A 151 23.00 -8.94 -12.99
C ALA A 151 23.85 -8.75 -11.73
N ASP A 152 23.99 -7.49 -11.30
CA ASP A 152 24.69 -7.13 -10.06
C ASP A 152 23.82 -7.44 -8.84
N TYR A 153 22.49 -7.32 -9.01
CA TYR A 153 21.48 -7.56 -7.99
C TYR A 153 20.32 -8.34 -8.54
N ILE A 154 19.65 -9.08 -7.66
CA ILE A 154 18.32 -9.62 -7.91
C ILE A 154 17.35 -9.15 -6.82
N LEU A 155 16.21 -8.60 -7.24
CA LEU A 155 15.07 -8.28 -6.38
C LEU A 155 14.02 -9.38 -6.52
N PHE A 156 13.78 -10.10 -5.46
CA PHE A 156 12.57 -10.91 -5.32
C PHE A 156 11.46 -10.03 -4.77
N VAL A 157 10.29 -10.10 -5.36
CA VAL A 157 9.11 -9.37 -4.91
C VAL A 157 7.85 -10.15 -5.28
N ASP A 158 7.09 -10.58 -4.27
CA ASP A 158 5.87 -11.34 -4.47
C ASP A 158 4.79 -10.47 -5.14
N SER A 159 4.01 -11.08 -6.00
CA SER A 159 3.09 -10.40 -6.93
C SER A 159 1.87 -9.72 -6.28
N ASP A 160 1.78 -9.75 -4.96
CA ASP A 160 0.79 -9.06 -4.13
C ASP A 160 1.39 -7.96 -3.23
N ASN A 161 2.71 -7.73 -3.32
CA ASN A 161 3.39 -6.70 -2.55
C ASN A 161 3.38 -5.36 -3.30
N LEU A 162 3.00 -4.28 -2.63
CA LEU A 162 2.94 -2.94 -3.19
C LEU A 162 4.16 -2.13 -2.76
N LEU A 163 5.11 -1.90 -3.66
CA LEU A 163 6.29 -1.05 -3.42
C LEU A 163 5.92 0.42 -3.69
N THR A 164 5.33 1.08 -2.72
CA THR A 164 4.84 2.46 -2.87
C THR A 164 5.95 3.51 -2.88
N ASN A 165 7.13 3.19 -2.34
CA ASN A 165 8.30 4.07 -2.42
C ASN A 165 9.09 3.78 -3.71
N PRO A 166 9.06 4.67 -4.71
CA PRO A 166 9.75 4.42 -5.98
C PRO A 166 11.28 4.32 -5.82
N ARG A 167 11.86 4.86 -4.75
CA ARG A 167 13.31 4.85 -4.48
C ARG A 167 13.80 3.56 -3.81
N VAL A 168 12.93 2.59 -3.57
CA VAL A 168 13.26 1.38 -2.79
C VAL A 168 14.54 0.67 -3.26
N LEU A 169 14.74 0.53 -4.57
CA LEU A 169 15.97 -0.08 -5.12
C LEU A 169 17.21 0.70 -4.73
N LYS A 170 17.20 2.01 -4.93
CA LYS A 170 18.34 2.90 -4.58
C LYS A 170 18.65 2.85 -3.09
N LEU A 171 17.60 2.87 -2.26
CA LEU A 171 17.72 2.85 -0.80
C LEU A 171 18.28 1.51 -0.32
N MET A 172 17.78 0.38 -0.83
CA MET A 172 18.31 -0.94 -0.45
C MET A 172 19.75 -1.15 -0.92
N MET A 173 20.13 -0.69 -2.11
CA MET A 173 21.51 -0.75 -2.59
C MET A 173 22.46 0.11 -1.76
N ALA A 174 22.01 1.27 -1.29
CA ALA A 174 22.78 2.17 -0.46
C ALA A 174 23.17 1.58 0.91
N GLU A 175 22.40 0.63 1.43
CA GLU A 175 22.74 -0.09 2.67
C GLU A 175 23.99 -0.99 2.51
N ASN A 176 24.39 -1.30 1.29
CA ASN A 176 25.62 -2.06 0.98
C ASN A 176 25.70 -3.41 1.72
N LEU A 177 24.58 -4.13 1.78
CA LEU A 177 24.42 -5.43 2.45
C LEU A 177 24.26 -6.55 1.41
N THR A 178 24.70 -7.78 1.76
CA THR A 178 24.56 -8.94 0.86
C THR A 178 23.08 -9.27 0.61
N LEU A 179 22.28 -9.25 1.67
CA LEU A 179 20.85 -9.54 1.61
C LEU A 179 20.09 -8.57 2.50
N VAL A 180 19.20 -7.80 1.90
CA VAL A 180 18.44 -6.76 2.58
C VAL A 180 17.00 -6.72 2.11
N ALA A 181 16.07 -6.63 3.05
CA ALA A 181 14.65 -6.48 2.78
C ALA A 181 14.16 -5.09 3.20
N PRO A 182 13.40 -4.39 2.35
CA PRO A 182 12.60 -3.26 2.80
C PRO A 182 11.49 -3.79 3.70
N MET A 183 11.30 -3.21 4.88
CA MET A 183 10.17 -3.58 5.74
C MET A 183 8.86 -3.16 5.08
N LEU A 184 7.98 -4.12 4.85
CA LEU A 184 6.65 -3.88 4.30
C LEU A 184 5.61 -3.86 5.40
N GLU A 185 4.63 -2.97 5.27
CA GLU A 185 3.58 -2.78 6.25
C GLU A 185 2.37 -3.67 5.93
N SER A 186 1.77 -4.24 6.96
CA SER A 186 0.44 -4.80 6.88
C SER A 186 -0.41 -4.26 8.02
N ARG A 187 -1.71 -4.30 7.87
CA ARG A 187 -2.64 -3.86 8.90
C ARG A 187 -2.60 -4.69 10.19
N SER A 188 -2.11 -5.93 10.12
CA SER A 188 -1.97 -6.80 11.29
C SER A 188 -0.58 -6.72 11.89
N LEU A 189 -0.33 -7.49 12.95
CA LEU A 189 1.00 -7.67 13.51
C LEU A 189 1.88 -8.58 12.62
N TYR A 190 1.89 -8.35 11.31
CA TYR A 190 2.61 -9.11 10.31
C TYR A 190 3.48 -8.20 9.45
N SER A 191 4.63 -8.68 9.00
CA SER A 191 5.54 -8.03 8.06
C SER A 191 6.38 -9.10 7.37
N ASN A 192 7.23 -8.72 6.44
CA ASN A 192 8.07 -9.62 5.65
C ASN A 192 9.37 -10.05 6.33
N PHE A 193 9.42 -10.08 7.65
CA PHE A 193 10.58 -10.54 8.43
C PHE A 193 10.19 -11.18 9.75
N TRP A 194 11.12 -11.93 10.34
CA TRP A 194 11.02 -12.47 11.70
C TRP A 194 12.30 -12.21 12.46
N CYS A 195 12.20 -11.82 13.74
CA CYS A 195 13.35 -11.52 14.58
C CYS A 195 13.90 -12.73 15.32
N GLY A 196 13.28 -13.90 15.21
CA GLY A 196 13.72 -15.10 15.88
C GLY A 196 13.30 -16.37 15.14
N ILE A 197 14.02 -17.45 15.46
CA ILE A 197 13.78 -18.78 14.94
C ILE A 197 13.91 -19.78 16.09
N THR A 198 13.05 -20.80 16.13
CA THR A 198 13.17 -21.90 17.11
C THR A 198 14.26 -22.89 16.65
N PRO A 199 14.74 -23.78 17.55
CA PRO A 199 15.67 -24.85 17.15
C PRO A 199 15.14 -25.73 16.01
N GLN A 200 13.82 -25.86 15.90
CA GLN A 200 13.14 -26.64 14.86
C GLN A 200 12.91 -25.83 13.57
N GLY A 201 13.43 -24.59 13.50
CA GLY A 201 13.32 -23.73 12.31
C GLY A 201 12.03 -22.92 12.20
N TYR A 202 11.12 -22.95 13.19
CA TYR A 202 9.88 -22.16 13.11
C TYR A 202 10.08 -20.70 13.51
N TYR A 203 9.22 -19.85 13.00
CA TYR A 203 9.17 -18.42 13.34
C TYR A 203 9.01 -18.20 14.84
N LYS A 204 9.82 -17.31 15.40
CA LYS A 204 9.72 -16.88 16.79
C LYS A 204 9.66 -15.36 16.84
N ARG A 205 8.63 -14.81 17.46
CA ARG A 205 8.59 -13.40 17.82
C ARG A 205 9.46 -13.16 19.04
N THR A 206 10.38 -12.22 18.92
CA THR A 206 11.19 -11.72 20.02
C THR A 206 10.67 -10.34 20.46
N PRO A 207 11.09 -9.83 21.62
CA PRO A 207 10.73 -8.47 22.07
C PRO A 207 11.10 -7.37 21.05
N ASP A 208 12.11 -7.60 20.20
CA ASP A 208 12.55 -6.63 19.19
C ASP A 208 11.59 -6.51 18.01
N TYR A 209 10.77 -7.53 17.73
CA TYR A 209 9.93 -7.56 16.53
C TYR A 209 8.97 -6.37 16.47
N GLN A 210 8.22 -6.14 17.54
CA GLN A 210 7.18 -5.11 17.56
C GLN A 210 7.75 -3.69 17.51
N PRO A 211 8.80 -3.31 18.25
CA PRO A 211 9.43 -2.00 18.13
C PRO A 211 9.98 -1.69 16.73
N ILE A 212 10.52 -2.69 16.02
CA ILE A 212 11.00 -2.52 14.65
C ILE A 212 9.81 -2.32 13.71
N ARG A 213 8.80 -3.18 13.80
CA ARG A 213 7.60 -3.13 12.97
C ARG A 213 6.79 -1.84 13.15
N GLU A 214 6.74 -1.29 14.35
CA GLU A 214 6.00 -0.07 14.69
C GLU A 214 6.84 1.21 14.53
N TRP A 215 7.99 1.14 13.85
CA TRP A 215 8.92 2.27 13.67
C TRP A 215 9.37 2.96 14.97
N LYS A 216 9.25 2.29 16.12
CA LYS A 216 9.81 2.77 17.40
C LYS A 216 11.34 2.66 17.43
N ARG A 217 11.90 1.78 16.61
CA ARG A 217 13.33 1.66 16.33
C ARG A 217 13.53 1.76 14.83
N LEU A 218 14.32 2.74 14.38
CA LEU A 218 14.63 3.00 12.96
C LEU A 218 16.04 2.48 12.64
N GLY A 219 16.21 1.85 11.49
CA GLY A 219 17.50 1.36 11.03
C GLY A 219 17.38 0.16 10.09
N CYS A 220 18.52 -0.51 9.90
CA CYS A 220 18.59 -1.83 9.30
C CYS A 220 19.03 -2.83 10.38
N PHE A 221 18.25 -3.85 10.58
CA PHE A 221 18.41 -4.81 11.69
C PHE A 221 18.74 -6.20 11.16
N PRO A 222 19.74 -6.88 11.76
CA PRO A 222 20.01 -8.26 11.44
C PRO A 222 18.86 -9.13 11.93
N VAL A 223 18.37 -9.98 11.04
CA VAL A 223 17.24 -10.89 11.32
C VAL A 223 17.54 -12.28 10.77
N PRO A 224 17.03 -13.35 11.37
CA PRO A 224 17.27 -14.71 10.89
C PRO A 224 16.46 -15.03 9.62
N MET A 225 15.46 -14.22 9.27
CA MET A 225 14.54 -14.55 8.20
C MET A 225 13.87 -13.31 7.61
N VAL A 226 13.93 -13.20 6.29
CA VAL A 226 13.14 -12.27 5.47
C VAL A 226 12.43 -13.07 4.37
N HIS A 227 11.31 -12.56 3.87
CA HIS A 227 10.54 -13.21 2.82
C HIS A 227 9.81 -12.20 1.95
N SER A 228 9.14 -12.67 0.93
CA SER A 228 8.30 -11.98 -0.05
C SER A 228 8.98 -10.86 -0.84
N THR A 229 9.69 -9.93 -0.19
CA THR A 229 10.44 -8.87 -0.87
C THR A 229 11.82 -8.68 -0.24
N PHE A 230 12.87 -8.89 -1.02
CA PHE A 230 14.25 -8.65 -0.61
C PHE A 230 15.19 -8.50 -1.82
N LEU A 231 16.24 -7.73 -1.63
CA LEU A 231 17.32 -7.49 -2.60
C LEU A 231 18.55 -8.32 -2.21
N LEU A 232 19.13 -9.02 -3.18
CA LEU A 232 20.35 -9.80 -3.03
C LEU A 232 21.46 -9.22 -3.92
N ASP A 233 22.60 -8.91 -3.33
CA ASP A 233 23.82 -8.47 -4.03
C ASP A 233 24.59 -9.70 -4.55
N LEU A 234 24.55 -9.92 -5.87
CA LEU A 234 25.17 -11.05 -6.54
C LEU A 234 26.68 -10.89 -6.78
N ARG A 235 27.23 -9.69 -6.59
CA ARG A 235 28.65 -9.40 -6.74
C ARG A 235 29.48 -9.96 -5.58
N ARG A 236 28.83 -10.23 -4.45
CA ARG A 236 29.48 -10.74 -3.25
C ARG A 236 29.70 -12.24 -3.33
N GLU A 237 30.90 -12.69 -2.95
CA GLU A 237 31.28 -14.10 -3.03
C GLU A 237 30.36 -14.98 -2.17
N SER A 238 30.04 -14.55 -0.95
CA SER A 238 29.12 -15.27 -0.05
C SER A 238 27.73 -15.50 -0.65
N SER A 239 27.31 -14.67 -1.62
CA SER A 239 26.02 -14.88 -2.28
C SER A 239 26.00 -16.08 -3.22
N ARG A 240 27.16 -16.61 -3.64
CA ARG A 240 27.26 -17.72 -4.60
C ARG A 240 26.67 -19.02 -4.06
N ASP A 241 26.80 -19.25 -2.75
CA ASP A 241 26.32 -20.46 -2.08
C ASP A 241 24.83 -20.40 -1.71
N LEU A 242 24.16 -19.27 -1.96
CA LEU A 242 22.74 -19.13 -1.72
C LEU A 242 21.93 -19.91 -2.75
N ALA A 243 20.99 -20.72 -2.26
CA ALA A 243 20.11 -21.50 -3.08
C ALA A 243 18.70 -21.65 -2.45
N PHE A 244 17.69 -21.66 -3.33
CA PHE A 244 16.32 -22.08 -2.97
C PHE A 244 16.13 -23.58 -3.21
N TYR A 245 16.82 -24.14 -4.21
CA TYR A 245 16.68 -25.53 -4.60
C TYR A 245 17.98 -26.05 -5.25
N PRO A 246 18.42 -27.31 -4.93
CA PRO A 246 17.84 -28.19 -3.90
C PRO A 246 18.06 -27.60 -2.48
N PRO A 247 17.24 -28.02 -1.48
CA PRO A 247 17.55 -27.69 -0.09
C PRO A 247 18.96 -28.15 0.29
N HIS A 248 19.57 -27.45 1.23
CA HIS A 248 20.88 -27.84 1.73
C HIS A 248 20.87 -29.27 2.25
N PRO A 249 21.92 -30.10 2.05
CA PRO A 249 21.93 -31.50 2.50
C PRO A 249 21.60 -31.69 3.99
N ASP A 250 22.00 -30.78 4.83
CA ASP A 250 21.75 -30.81 6.28
C ASP A 250 20.39 -30.22 6.68
N TYR A 251 19.57 -29.82 5.71
CA TYR A 251 18.25 -29.24 5.98
C TYR A 251 17.29 -30.32 6.48
N SER A 252 16.84 -30.17 7.74
CA SER A 252 15.92 -31.12 8.40
C SER A 252 14.66 -30.47 8.98
N TRP A 253 14.45 -29.18 8.69
CA TRP A 253 13.28 -28.44 9.16
C TRP A 253 12.04 -28.70 8.32
N ALA A 254 10.90 -28.11 8.71
CA ALA A 254 9.67 -28.20 7.94
C ALA A 254 9.88 -27.69 6.50
N PHE A 255 9.24 -28.34 5.54
CA PHE A 255 9.39 -28.03 4.12
C PHE A 255 8.58 -26.77 3.77
N ASP A 256 9.29 -25.64 3.80
CA ASP A 256 8.76 -24.30 3.58
C ASP A 256 9.85 -23.50 2.85
N ASP A 257 9.51 -22.82 1.78
CA ASP A 257 10.47 -22.12 0.91
C ASP A 257 11.23 -21.00 1.62
N ILE A 258 10.57 -20.31 2.54
CA ILE A 258 11.17 -19.24 3.34
C ILE A 258 12.23 -19.84 4.28
N MET A 259 11.88 -20.93 4.95
CA MET A 259 12.78 -21.60 5.89
C MET A 259 13.95 -22.28 5.19
N VAL A 260 13.72 -22.89 4.03
CA VAL A 260 14.80 -23.46 3.20
C VAL A 260 15.81 -22.39 2.79
N PHE A 261 15.34 -21.24 2.33
CA PHE A 261 16.21 -20.15 1.94
C PHE A 261 16.95 -19.51 3.14
N ALA A 262 16.26 -19.33 4.25
CA ALA A 262 16.87 -18.83 5.49
C ALA A 262 17.99 -19.77 6.00
N PHE A 263 17.77 -21.08 5.91
CA PHE A 263 18.78 -22.06 6.23
C PHE A 263 19.99 -21.99 5.29
N SER A 264 19.75 -21.90 3.97
CA SER A 264 20.80 -21.71 2.97
C SER A 264 21.64 -20.48 3.28
N ALA A 265 21.00 -19.34 3.59
CA ALA A 265 21.72 -18.12 3.95
C ALA A 265 22.56 -18.28 5.22
N ARG A 266 22.05 -18.96 6.23
CA ARG A 266 22.81 -19.28 7.45
C ARG A 266 24.03 -20.15 7.16
N GLN A 267 23.90 -21.18 6.32
CA GLN A 267 25.03 -22.05 5.95
C GLN A 267 26.08 -21.33 5.12
N ALA A 268 25.65 -20.43 4.22
CA ALA A 268 26.55 -19.57 3.45
C ALA A 268 27.18 -18.43 4.25
N GLY A 269 26.88 -18.30 5.55
CA GLY A 269 27.37 -17.20 6.39
C GLY A 269 26.79 -15.83 6.00
N VAL A 270 25.67 -15.80 5.28
CA VAL A 270 25.00 -14.55 4.86
C VAL A 270 23.99 -14.12 5.89
N GLN A 271 24.24 -12.98 6.54
CA GLN A 271 23.30 -12.34 7.43
C GLN A 271 22.22 -11.61 6.62
N MET A 272 20.97 -11.89 6.95
CA MET A 272 19.80 -11.17 6.40
C MET A 272 19.51 -9.92 7.23
N TYR A 273 19.06 -8.86 6.56
CA TYR A 273 18.68 -7.60 7.20
C TYR A 273 17.29 -7.15 6.76
N VAL A 274 16.56 -6.54 7.69
CA VAL A 274 15.33 -5.79 7.40
C VAL A 274 15.58 -4.31 7.70
N CYS A 275 15.20 -3.43 6.77
CA CYS A 275 15.37 -1.98 6.90
C CYS A 275 14.00 -1.30 6.99
N ASN A 276 13.85 -0.38 7.98
CA ASN A 276 12.64 0.41 8.19
C ASN A 276 12.93 1.93 8.31
N ARG A 277 14.01 2.42 7.67
CA ARG A 277 14.36 3.85 7.70
C ARG A 277 13.31 4.73 7.04
N GLU A 278 12.60 4.19 6.07
CA GLU A 278 11.49 4.82 5.36
C GLU A 278 10.32 3.84 5.27
N HIS A 279 9.15 4.35 4.87
CA HIS A 279 8.07 3.49 4.41
C HIS A 279 8.36 3.05 2.98
N TYR A 280 8.36 1.74 2.74
CA TYR A 280 8.71 1.18 1.43
C TYR A 280 7.51 0.62 0.68
N GLY A 281 6.50 0.17 1.40
CA GLY A 281 5.32 -0.40 0.79
C GLY A 281 4.50 -1.27 1.73
N PHE A 282 3.58 -2.01 1.13
CA PHE A 282 2.57 -2.81 1.84
C PHE A 282 2.58 -4.25 1.36
N LEU A 283 2.16 -5.15 2.24
CA LEU A 283 1.87 -6.54 1.89
C LEU A 283 0.52 -6.96 2.52
N PRO A 284 -0.25 -7.84 1.86
CA PRO A 284 -1.48 -8.35 2.42
C PRO A 284 -1.21 -9.29 3.60
N VAL A 285 -2.21 -9.46 4.46
CA VAL A 285 -2.14 -10.44 5.55
C VAL A 285 -2.29 -11.84 4.97
N PRO A 286 -1.47 -12.82 5.40
CA PRO A 286 -1.61 -14.19 4.93
C PRO A 286 -2.99 -14.78 5.19
N LEU A 287 -3.54 -15.47 4.21
CA LEU A 287 -4.83 -16.13 4.29
C LEU A 287 -4.69 -17.57 4.78
N LYS A 288 -5.76 -18.10 5.37
CA LYS A 288 -5.83 -19.51 5.76
C LYS A 288 -6.08 -20.39 4.53
N ALA A 289 -5.66 -21.65 4.62
CA ALA A 289 -5.77 -22.61 3.52
C ALA A 289 -7.20 -22.86 3.01
N GLN A 290 -8.22 -22.65 3.84
CA GLN A 290 -9.64 -22.81 3.48
C GLN A 290 -10.25 -21.61 2.76
N GLN A 291 -9.51 -20.50 2.65
CA GLN A 291 -9.99 -19.29 2.01
C GLN A 291 -9.90 -19.37 0.49
N SER A 292 -10.72 -18.60 -0.19
CA SER A 292 -10.83 -18.61 -1.65
C SER A 292 -9.95 -17.54 -2.30
N VAL A 293 -9.90 -17.53 -3.64
CA VAL A 293 -9.26 -16.45 -4.42
C VAL A 293 -10.02 -15.13 -4.27
N GLU A 294 -11.34 -15.21 -4.09
CA GLU A 294 -12.18 -14.02 -3.82
C GLU A 294 -11.84 -13.41 -2.45
N ASP A 295 -11.62 -14.22 -1.43
CA ASP A 295 -11.14 -13.75 -0.12
C ASP A 295 -9.78 -13.06 -0.24
N GLU A 296 -8.90 -13.53 -1.14
CA GLU A 296 -7.60 -12.91 -1.43
C GLU A 296 -7.76 -11.57 -2.12
N SER A 297 -8.63 -11.49 -3.12
CA SER A 297 -8.97 -10.25 -3.80
C SER A 297 -9.52 -9.20 -2.82
N GLU A 298 -10.46 -9.56 -1.94
CA GLU A 298 -10.98 -8.66 -0.90
C GLU A 298 -9.89 -8.19 0.08
N ASN A 299 -8.99 -9.09 0.47
CA ASN A 299 -7.84 -8.76 1.34
C ASN A 299 -6.87 -7.80 0.65
N PHE A 300 -6.60 -8.00 -0.62
CA PHE A 300 -5.73 -7.12 -1.41
C PHE A 300 -6.37 -5.76 -1.67
N ILE A 301 -7.66 -5.70 -2.01
CA ILE A 301 -8.40 -4.44 -2.14
C ILE A 301 -8.29 -3.63 -0.84
N HIS A 302 -8.39 -4.28 0.32
CA HIS A 302 -8.20 -3.60 1.59
C HIS A 302 -6.76 -3.06 1.74
N THR A 303 -5.75 -3.81 1.31
CA THR A 303 -4.34 -3.33 1.29
C THR A 303 -4.19 -2.10 0.41
N ILE A 304 -4.85 -2.07 -0.77
CA ILE A 304 -4.90 -0.88 -1.64
C ILE A 304 -5.53 0.31 -0.90
N THR A 305 -6.67 0.10 -0.25
CA THR A 305 -7.37 1.20 0.45
C THR A 305 -6.54 1.80 1.59
N GLU A 306 -5.76 0.98 2.30
CA GLU A 306 -4.82 1.47 3.32
C GLU A 306 -3.63 2.21 2.68
N ALA A 307 -3.06 1.69 1.59
CA ALA A 307 -1.96 2.34 0.89
C ALA A 307 -2.36 3.71 0.30
N LEU A 308 -3.60 3.84 -0.20
CA LEU A 308 -4.14 5.09 -0.75
C LEU A 308 -4.30 6.22 0.30
N ILE A 309 -4.19 5.93 1.60
CA ILE A 309 -4.26 6.95 2.64
C ILE A 309 -3.10 7.94 2.50
N ASP A 310 -1.89 7.43 2.30
CA ASP A 310 -0.67 8.22 2.32
C ASP A 310 0.10 8.19 0.98
N HIS A 311 -0.31 7.34 0.05
CA HIS A 311 0.38 7.14 -1.23
C HIS A 311 -0.58 7.24 -2.42
N ASP A 312 -0.10 7.83 -3.50
CA ASP A 312 -0.81 7.86 -4.77
C ASP A 312 -0.39 6.64 -5.60
N ILE A 313 -1.14 5.55 -5.47
CA ILE A 313 -0.92 4.32 -6.23
C ILE A 313 -1.90 4.22 -7.40
N GLU A 314 -1.39 3.78 -8.54
CA GLU A 314 -2.17 3.58 -9.76
C GLU A 314 -1.80 2.26 -10.41
N PRO A 315 -2.72 1.63 -11.13
CA PRO A 315 -2.41 0.44 -11.91
C PRO A 315 -1.40 0.76 -13.02
N SER A 316 -0.78 -0.29 -13.56
CA SER A 316 0.13 -0.18 -14.70
C SER A 316 -0.59 0.35 -15.94
N GLY A 317 0.00 1.36 -16.58
CA GLY A 317 -0.50 1.89 -17.86
C GLY A 317 -0.26 0.94 -19.04
N HIS A 318 0.46 -0.16 -18.86
CA HIS A 318 0.71 -1.20 -19.86
C HIS A 318 -0.34 -2.31 -19.87
N LEU A 319 -1.36 -2.21 -19.02
CA LEU A 319 -2.49 -3.15 -18.94
C LEU A 319 -3.78 -2.46 -19.36
N TYR A 320 -4.56 -3.14 -20.19
CA TYR A 320 -5.92 -2.73 -20.43
C TYR A 320 -6.83 -3.30 -19.35
N LEU A 321 -7.32 -2.41 -18.49
CA LEU A 321 -8.25 -2.77 -17.43
C LEU A 321 -9.66 -2.38 -17.87
N SER A 322 -10.55 -3.36 -17.95
CA SER A 322 -11.96 -3.06 -18.13
C SER A 322 -12.45 -2.21 -16.94
N PRO A 323 -13.26 -1.15 -17.18
CA PRO A 323 -13.84 -0.39 -16.09
C PRO A 323 -14.54 -1.34 -15.11
N SER A 324 -14.21 -1.23 -13.81
CA SER A 324 -14.90 -2.01 -12.81
C SER A 324 -16.37 -1.60 -12.77
N LEU A 325 -17.28 -2.58 -12.76
CA LEU A 325 -18.69 -2.31 -12.52
C LEU A 325 -18.80 -1.71 -11.12
N GLN A 326 -19.20 -0.45 -11.07
CA GLN A 326 -19.52 0.23 -9.83
C GLN A 326 -20.99 0.08 -9.54
N ASP A 327 -21.33 -0.17 -8.28
CA ASP A 327 -22.70 -0.35 -7.84
C ASP A 327 -22.98 0.51 -6.59
N THR A 328 -24.26 0.56 -6.21
CA THR A 328 -24.73 1.24 -5.00
C THR A 328 -25.04 0.25 -3.88
N MET A 329 -24.71 -1.03 -4.01
CA MET A 329 -24.97 -2.09 -3.03
C MET A 329 -26.45 -2.20 -2.62
N GLY A 330 -27.38 -1.87 -3.52
CA GLY A 330 -28.82 -1.87 -3.26
C GLY A 330 -29.30 -0.67 -2.43
N PHE A 331 -28.47 0.35 -2.25
CA PHE A 331 -28.94 1.69 -1.85
C PHE A 331 -29.40 2.46 -3.09
N ASP A 332 -30.36 3.36 -2.92
CA ASP A 332 -30.79 4.22 -4.01
C ASP A 332 -29.65 5.14 -4.46
N GLU A 333 -28.84 5.58 -3.49
CA GLU A 333 -27.68 6.43 -3.76
C GLU A 333 -26.63 6.33 -2.62
N ILE A 334 -25.37 6.47 -2.98
CA ILE A 334 -24.24 6.60 -2.03
C ILE A 334 -23.72 8.03 -2.11
N PHE A 335 -23.93 8.84 -1.08
CA PHE A 335 -23.42 10.20 -1.02
C PHE A 335 -22.02 10.25 -0.42
N LEU A 336 -21.11 10.99 -1.06
CA LEU A 336 -19.78 11.30 -0.52
C LEU A 336 -19.72 12.79 -0.21
N ILE A 337 -19.70 13.14 1.07
CA ILE A 337 -19.54 14.52 1.54
C ILE A 337 -18.06 14.90 1.51
N ASN A 338 -17.74 15.98 0.79
CA ASN A 338 -16.35 16.49 0.72
C ASN A 338 -16.33 18.01 0.71
N LEU A 339 -15.42 18.60 1.48
CA LEU A 339 -15.13 20.04 1.44
C LEU A 339 -14.46 20.40 0.11
N LYS A 340 -15.04 21.33 -0.65
CA LYS A 340 -14.56 21.72 -1.98
C LYS A 340 -13.07 22.08 -2.01
N ARG A 341 -12.52 22.64 -0.93
CA ARG A 341 -11.10 22.99 -0.78
C ARG A 341 -10.17 21.80 -0.44
N ARG A 342 -10.74 20.62 -0.12
CA ARG A 342 -9.99 19.40 0.21
C ARG A 342 -9.98 18.43 -0.97
N LEU A 343 -9.34 18.89 -2.06
CA LEU A 343 -9.17 18.08 -3.28
C LEU A 343 -8.33 16.83 -3.04
N ASP A 344 -7.35 16.90 -2.14
CA ASP A 344 -6.55 15.78 -1.67
C ASP A 344 -7.41 14.62 -1.16
N ARG A 345 -8.32 14.91 -0.19
CA ARG A 345 -9.25 13.92 0.36
C ARG A 345 -10.23 13.40 -0.67
N ARG A 346 -10.75 14.31 -1.52
CA ARG A 346 -11.66 13.96 -2.60
C ARG A 346 -11.04 12.93 -3.55
N THR A 347 -9.86 13.22 -4.07
CA THR A 347 -9.16 12.32 -5.01
C THR A 347 -8.90 10.97 -4.38
N ARG A 348 -8.39 10.95 -3.15
CA ARG A 348 -8.18 9.71 -2.39
C ARG A 348 -9.46 8.90 -2.25
N MET A 349 -10.55 9.51 -1.75
CA MET A 349 -11.81 8.81 -1.53
C MET A 349 -12.42 8.27 -2.83
N LEU A 350 -12.35 9.03 -3.92
CA LEU A 350 -12.84 8.54 -5.21
C LEU A 350 -12.03 7.34 -5.70
N LYS A 351 -10.69 7.35 -5.57
CA LYS A 351 -9.84 6.19 -5.89
C LYS A 351 -10.19 4.99 -4.99
N THR A 352 -10.37 5.21 -3.70
CA THR A 352 -10.76 4.17 -2.73
C THR A 352 -12.11 3.56 -3.09
N MET A 353 -13.11 4.38 -3.39
CA MET A 353 -14.45 3.90 -3.76
C MET A 353 -14.44 3.16 -5.10
N THR A 354 -13.65 3.62 -6.07
CA THR A 354 -13.44 2.89 -7.33
C THR A 354 -12.81 1.52 -7.08
N SER A 355 -11.80 1.42 -6.22
CA SER A 355 -11.17 0.14 -5.86
C SER A 355 -12.15 -0.80 -5.15
N LEU A 356 -13.10 -0.26 -4.39
CA LEU A 356 -14.18 -1.01 -3.75
C LEU A 356 -15.35 -1.34 -4.71
N GLY A 357 -15.34 -0.82 -5.94
CA GLY A 357 -16.44 -0.95 -6.88
C GLY A 357 -17.72 -0.25 -6.40
N LEU A 358 -17.59 0.91 -5.74
CA LEU A 358 -18.71 1.72 -5.25
C LEU A 358 -18.90 2.95 -6.14
N GLN A 359 -20.16 3.29 -6.42
CA GLN A 359 -20.53 4.46 -7.22
C GLN A 359 -20.99 5.61 -6.31
N PRO A 360 -20.14 6.60 -6.00
CA PRO A 360 -20.52 7.72 -5.17
C PRO A 360 -21.14 8.87 -5.95
N THR A 361 -22.11 9.56 -5.35
CA THR A 361 -22.53 10.90 -5.73
C THR A 361 -21.81 11.92 -4.85
N LEU A 362 -20.97 12.74 -5.46
CA LEU A 362 -20.19 13.74 -4.74
C LEU A 362 -21.08 14.90 -4.27
N THR A 363 -21.10 15.15 -2.97
CA THR A 363 -21.81 16.29 -2.36
C THR A 363 -20.80 17.26 -1.76
N ASN A 364 -20.89 18.55 -2.14
CA ASN A 364 -20.06 19.57 -1.56
C ASN A 364 -20.50 19.87 -0.11
N ALA A 365 -19.58 19.69 0.81
CA ALA A 365 -19.81 20.04 2.22
C ALA A 365 -19.92 21.55 2.41
N VAL A 366 -20.73 21.95 3.38
CA VAL A 366 -20.81 23.34 3.84
C VAL A 366 -19.54 23.66 4.64
N ASP A 367 -18.75 24.64 4.17
CA ASP A 367 -17.53 25.03 4.88
C ASP A 367 -17.86 25.91 6.06
N GLY A 368 -17.80 25.35 7.28
CA GLY A 368 -18.05 26.06 8.52
C GLY A 368 -17.12 27.27 8.74
N LYS A 369 -15.92 27.30 8.12
CA LYS A 369 -15.03 28.47 8.18
C LYS A 369 -15.57 29.65 7.37
N ALA A 370 -16.37 29.40 6.34
CA ALA A 370 -16.97 30.43 5.51
C ALA A 370 -18.29 30.97 6.12
N LEU A 371 -18.87 30.27 7.11
CA LEU A 371 -20.11 30.71 7.76
C LEU A 371 -19.86 31.89 8.70
N ASN A 372 -20.58 32.98 8.52
CA ASN A 372 -20.63 34.09 9.45
C ASN A 372 -21.95 34.10 10.25
N THR A 373 -22.01 34.93 11.30
CA THR A 373 -23.18 34.96 12.17
C THR A 373 -24.45 35.41 11.45
N SER A 374 -24.35 36.40 10.53
CA SER A 374 -25.50 36.88 9.76
C SER A 374 -26.06 35.79 8.82
N GLN A 375 -25.19 34.94 8.25
CA GLN A 375 -25.63 33.81 7.42
C GLN A 375 -26.34 32.75 8.26
N LEU A 376 -25.87 32.45 9.47
CA LEU A 376 -26.53 31.52 10.38
C LEU A 376 -27.92 32.05 10.79
N GLN A 377 -28.03 33.34 11.11
CA GLN A 377 -29.28 33.98 11.41
C GLN A 377 -30.26 33.94 10.21
N ALA A 378 -29.76 34.24 9.01
CA ALA A 378 -30.58 34.18 7.80
C ALA A 378 -31.08 32.75 7.50
N LEU A 379 -30.35 31.72 7.91
CA LEU A 379 -30.77 30.31 7.82
C LEU A 379 -31.66 29.87 8.99
N GLY A 380 -31.98 30.76 9.95
CA GLY A 380 -32.76 30.43 11.13
C GLY A 380 -32.03 29.47 12.09
N ILE A 381 -30.70 29.43 12.02
CA ILE A 381 -29.91 28.52 12.86
C ILE A 381 -29.49 29.26 14.12
N GLU A 382 -30.10 28.86 15.21
CA GLU A 382 -29.80 29.37 16.55
C GLU A 382 -29.30 28.24 17.45
N MET A 383 -28.37 28.57 18.35
CA MET A 383 -27.91 27.64 19.36
C MET A 383 -29.01 27.43 20.39
N MET A 384 -29.33 26.19 20.70
CA MET A 384 -30.25 25.87 21.79
C MET A 384 -29.73 26.50 23.08
N PRO A 385 -30.57 27.29 23.81
CA PRO A 385 -30.18 27.91 25.05
C PRO A 385 -29.59 26.90 26.06
N GLY A 386 -28.42 27.20 26.58
CA GLY A 386 -27.73 26.33 27.55
C GLY A 386 -27.08 25.08 26.99
N TYR A 387 -27.14 24.83 25.66
CA TYR A 387 -26.47 23.67 25.07
C TYR A 387 -24.96 23.73 25.26
N LYS A 388 -24.44 22.63 25.75
CA LYS A 388 -22.99 22.33 25.79
C LYS A 388 -22.77 20.90 25.32
N ASP A 389 -21.73 20.71 24.53
CA ASP A 389 -21.30 19.39 24.10
C ASP A 389 -21.03 18.50 25.34
N PRO A 390 -21.65 17.32 25.45
CA PRO A 390 -21.58 16.48 26.64
C PRO A 390 -20.18 15.95 26.95
N TYR A 391 -19.27 15.90 25.96
CA TYR A 391 -17.91 15.40 26.14
C TYR A 391 -16.92 16.53 26.43
N SER A 392 -17.02 17.66 25.72
CA SER A 392 -16.08 18.77 25.80
C SER A 392 -16.58 19.95 26.65
N GLY A 393 -17.88 19.99 27.00
CA GLY A 393 -18.50 21.07 27.76
C GLY A 393 -18.56 22.42 27.01
N ARG A 394 -18.20 22.48 25.74
CA ARG A 394 -18.16 23.69 24.90
C ARG A 394 -19.40 23.82 24.02
N VAL A 395 -19.62 25.01 23.49
CA VAL A 395 -20.64 25.25 22.45
C VAL A 395 -20.22 24.64 21.12
N LEU A 396 -21.17 24.36 20.23
CA LEU A 396 -20.89 23.86 18.88
C LEU A 396 -20.00 24.84 18.11
N THR A 397 -19.02 24.28 17.41
CA THR A 397 -18.16 25.02 16.49
C THR A 397 -18.87 25.25 15.16
N ARG A 398 -18.42 26.27 14.41
CA ARG A 398 -18.91 26.47 13.03
C ARG A 398 -18.61 25.28 12.11
N GLY A 399 -17.54 24.52 12.38
CA GLY A 399 -17.25 23.28 11.66
C GLY A 399 -18.32 22.22 11.87
N GLU A 400 -18.76 22.03 13.11
CA GLU A 400 -19.84 21.07 13.43
C GLU A 400 -21.18 21.51 12.84
N ILE A 401 -21.46 22.82 12.83
CA ILE A 401 -22.64 23.38 12.15
C ILE A 401 -22.56 23.11 10.65
N GLY A 402 -21.39 23.32 10.02
CA GLY A 402 -21.16 23.03 8.60
C GLY A 402 -21.35 21.54 8.28
N CYS A 403 -20.86 20.64 9.15
CA CYS A 403 -21.07 19.19 9.03
C CYS A 403 -22.58 18.86 9.08
N PHE A 404 -23.31 19.36 10.10
CA PHE A 404 -24.75 19.18 10.19
C PHE A 404 -25.49 19.67 8.93
N LEU A 405 -25.19 20.88 8.46
CA LEU A 405 -25.81 21.46 7.26
C LEU A 405 -25.54 20.62 6.00
N SER A 406 -24.37 20.00 5.90
CA SER A 406 -24.04 19.10 4.82
C SER A 406 -24.92 17.86 4.82
N HIS A 407 -25.12 17.23 5.97
CA HIS A 407 -26.06 16.12 6.12
C HIS A 407 -27.51 16.55 5.91
N HIS A 408 -27.91 17.69 6.46
CA HIS A 408 -29.26 18.23 6.29
C HIS A 408 -29.60 18.46 4.81
N SER A 409 -28.66 18.97 4.00
CA SER A 409 -28.87 19.16 2.58
C SER A 409 -29.10 17.83 1.83
N ILE A 410 -28.48 16.74 2.26
CA ILE A 410 -28.73 15.39 1.72
C ILE A 410 -30.10 14.91 2.15
N TRP A 411 -30.47 15.06 3.42
CA TRP A 411 -31.83 14.67 3.91
C TRP A 411 -32.94 15.42 3.17
N THR A 412 -32.75 16.70 2.85
CA THR A 412 -33.68 17.46 2.01
C THR A 412 -33.79 16.82 0.62
N GLN A 413 -32.67 16.47 -0.03
CA GLN A 413 -32.70 15.77 -1.32
C GLN A 413 -33.41 14.40 -1.23
N VAL A 414 -33.20 13.66 -0.13
CA VAL A 414 -33.88 12.37 0.09
C VAL A 414 -35.39 12.53 0.06
N ILE A 415 -35.90 13.57 0.73
CA ILE A 415 -37.35 13.87 0.77
C ILE A 415 -37.84 14.32 -0.62
N GLU A 416 -37.18 15.29 -1.22
CA GLU A 416 -37.56 15.86 -2.53
C GLU A 416 -37.55 14.81 -3.65
N ARG A 417 -36.60 13.88 -3.62
CA ARG A 417 -36.42 12.82 -4.63
C ARG A 417 -37.11 11.51 -4.25
N SER A 418 -37.74 11.45 -3.08
CA SER A 418 -38.41 10.25 -2.54
C SER A 418 -37.49 9.03 -2.48
N LEU A 419 -36.19 9.22 -2.14
CA LEU A 419 -35.28 8.12 -1.94
C LEU A 419 -35.61 7.34 -0.68
N GLN A 420 -35.55 6.01 -0.74
CA GLN A 420 -35.98 5.14 0.36
C GLN A 420 -34.81 4.73 1.25
N LYS A 421 -33.64 4.53 0.65
CA LYS A 421 -32.48 3.97 1.35
C LYS A 421 -31.15 4.52 0.77
N ILE A 422 -30.43 5.26 1.58
CA ILE A 422 -29.18 5.89 1.16
C ILE A 422 -28.02 5.50 2.09
N LEU A 423 -26.80 5.63 1.58
CA LEU A 423 -25.57 5.55 2.37
C LEU A 423 -24.86 6.90 2.29
N ILE A 424 -24.47 7.46 3.43
CA ILE A 424 -23.69 8.71 3.50
C ILE A 424 -22.28 8.41 4.03
N LEU A 425 -21.27 8.85 3.32
CA LEU A 425 -19.87 8.72 3.68
C LEU A 425 -19.23 10.12 3.74
N GLU A 426 -18.34 10.35 4.71
CA GLU A 426 -17.50 11.53 4.76
C GLU A 426 -16.11 11.25 4.13
N ASP A 427 -15.38 12.30 3.78
CA ASP A 427 -14.12 12.19 3.01
C ASP A 427 -12.91 11.74 3.82
N ASP A 428 -13.08 11.38 5.08
CA ASP A 428 -12.04 10.87 5.99
C ASP A 428 -12.35 9.51 6.61
N VAL A 429 -13.37 8.82 6.13
CA VAL A 429 -13.65 7.46 6.59
C VAL A 429 -12.57 6.48 6.14
N ARG A 430 -12.38 5.43 6.94
CA ARG A 430 -11.54 4.27 6.61
C ARG A 430 -12.43 3.03 6.51
N PHE A 431 -12.20 2.24 5.48
CA PHE A 431 -12.99 1.05 5.25
C PHE A 431 -12.37 -0.16 5.96
N GLU A 432 -13.20 -0.88 6.70
CA GLU A 432 -12.80 -2.14 7.33
C GLU A 432 -12.60 -3.27 6.29
N PRO A 433 -11.77 -4.29 6.61
CA PRO A 433 -11.65 -5.45 5.75
C PRO A 433 -13.02 -6.06 5.46
N ARG A 434 -13.25 -6.45 4.21
CA ARG A 434 -14.52 -7.03 3.73
C ARG A 434 -15.73 -6.10 3.94
N PHE A 435 -15.52 -4.79 3.79
CA PHE A 435 -16.56 -3.78 4.02
C PHE A 435 -17.87 -4.10 3.28
N LYS A 436 -17.81 -4.37 1.97
CA LYS A 436 -19.02 -4.67 1.16
C LYS A 436 -19.77 -5.89 1.71
N ARG A 437 -19.07 -6.98 1.97
CA ARG A 437 -19.67 -8.23 2.50
C ARG A 437 -20.30 -8.02 3.88
N ARG A 438 -19.63 -7.25 4.75
CA ARG A 438 -20.16 -6.93 6.10
C ARG A 438 -21.39 -6.04 6.03
N LEU A 439 -21.36 -4.99 5.20
CA LEU A 439 -22.50 -4.11 5.02
C LEU A 439 -23.70 -4.86 4.43
N GLN A 440 -23.46 -5.71 3.42
CA GLN A 440 -24.51 -6.55 2.85
C GLN A 440 -25.11 -7.47 3.90
N ALA A 441 -24.30 -8.16 4.70
CA ALA A 441 -24.79 -9.03 5.77
C ALA A 441 -25.64 -8.27 6.81
N ILE A 442 -25.29 -7.03 7.16
CA ILE A 442 -26.10 -6.17 8.05
C ILE A 442 -27.44 -5.86 7.39
N MET A 443 -27.45 -5.49 6.11
CA MET A 443 -28.70 -5.16 5.39
C MET A 443 -29.59 -6.38 5.21
N ASP A 444 -29.02 -7.56 4.97
CA ASP A 444 -29.75 -8.83 4.89
C ASP A 444 -30.36 -9.20 6.25
N ASP A 445 -29.64 -9.02 7.36
CA ASP A 445 -30.13 -9.26 8.71
C ASP A 445 -31.28 -8.32 9.08
N ILE A 446 -31.19 -7.04 8.71
CA ILE A 446 -32.27 -6.04 8.89
C ILE A 446 -33.51 -6.48 8.11
N SER A 447 -33.36 -6.88 6.86
CA SER A 447 -34.46 -7.34 6.00
C SER A 447 -35.09 -8.60 6.55
N ARG A 448 -34.29 -9.57 7.00
CA ARG A 448 -34.77 -10.83 7.58
C ARG A 448 -35.54 -10.63 8.90
N THR A 449 -35.06 -9.71 9.75
CA THR A 449 -35.69 -9.41 11.04
C THR A 449 -36.83 -8.40 10.93
N GLN A 450 -37.08 -7.87 9.72
CA GLN A 450 -38.10 -6.83 9.49
C GLN A 450 -37.92 -5.64 10.44
N LEU A 451 -36.68 -5.31 10.77
CA LEU A 451 -36.39 -4.20 11.68
C LEU A 451 -36.77 -2.88 11.02
N ASN A 452 -37.72 -2.16 11.64
CA ASN A 452 -38.01 -0.79 11.22
C ASN A 452 -36.93 0.17 11.74
N TRP A 453 -36.38 1.00 10.85
CA TRP A 453 -35.29 1.93 11.17
C TRP A 453 -35.38 3.19 10.32
N ASP A 454 -35.00 4.32 10.91
CA ASP A 454 -34.94 5.63 10.24
C ASP A 454 -33.50 6.06 10.00
N LEU A 455 -32.60 5.75 10.93
CA LEU A 455 -31.18 6.10 10.87
C LEU A 455 -30.34 4.98 11.45
N MET A 456 -29.24 4.67 10.76
CA MET A 456 -28.25 3.71 11.20
C MET A 456 -26.85 4.35 11.19
N TYR A 457 -26.15 4.27 12.31
CA TYR A 457 -24.78 4.73 12.44
C TYR A 457 -23.83 3.53 12.40
N LEU A 458 -22.80 3.61 11.57
CA LEU A 458 -21.75 2.61 11.48
C LEU A 458 -20.54 3.11 12.29
N PRO A 459 -20.40 2.69 13.57
CA PRO A 459 -19.32 3.19 14.43
C PRO A 459 -17.96 2.66 13.99
N PRO A 460 -16.85 3.36 14.32
CA PRO A 460 -15.52 2.81 14.19
C PRO A 460 -15.39 1.57 15.08
N PRO A 461 -14.48 0.62 14.74
CA PRO A 461 -14.26 -0.56 15.55
C PRO A 461 -13.81 -0.15 16.95
N THR A 462 -14.59 -0.55 17.97
CA THR A 462 -14.19 -0.31 19.35
C THR A 462 -13.07 -1.27 19.75
N PRO A 463 -11.99 -0.80 20.40
CA PRO A 463 -10.89 -1.67 20.81
C PRO A 463 -11.22 -2.60 21.99
N LYS A 464 -12.43 -2.59 22.51
CA LYS A 464 -12.86 -3.46 23.62
C LYS A 464 -13.60 -4.68 23.10
N LYS A 465 -13.06 -5.87 23.42
CA LYS A 465 -13.80 -7.14 23.41
C LYS A 465 -15.08 -6.95 24.22
N ILE A 466 -16.20 -6.79 23.54
CA ILE A 466 -17.49 -7.10 24.16
C ILE A 466 -17.76 -8.55 23.78
N GLU A 467 -17.72 -9.43 24.76
CA GLU A 467 -18.21 -10.79 24.62
C GLU A 467 -19.72 -10.68 24.35
N THR A 468 -20.10 -10.97 23.11
CA THR A 468 -21.51 -10.98 22.71
C THR A 468 -21.99 -12.42 22.64
N PRO A 469 -23.18 -12.72 23.18
CA PRO A 469 -23.84 -13.97 22.85
C PRO A 469 -24.12 -14.00 21.34
N SER A 470 -23.78 -15.10 20.72
CA SER A 470 -24.01 -15.39 19.32
C SER A 470 -25.42 -14.98 18.87
N THR A 471 -25.55 -14.25 17.80
CA THR A 471 -26.59 -14.29 16.76
C THR A 471 -27.11 -12.99 16.18
N SER A 472 -26.67 -11.78 16.54
CA SER A 472 -26.99 -10.61 15.71
C SER A 472 -25.87 -9.55 15.73
N ASN A 473 -25.53 -9.07 14.53
CA ASN A 473 -24.57 -7.97 14.34
C ASN A 473 -25.21 -6.58 14.52
N ILE A 474 -26.44 -6.52 15.08
CA ILE A 474 -27.25 -5.30 15.16
C ILE A 474 -27.43 -4.93 16.63
N TYR A 475 -26.98 -3.75 17.00
CA TYR A 475 -27.21 -3.14 18.30
C TYR A 475 -28.23 -2.02 18.19
N ARG A 476 -29.32 -2.10 18.95
CA ARG A 476 -30.26 -1.00 19.09
C ARG A 476 -29.72 -0.06 20.16
N MET A 477 -29.38 1.18 19.80
CA MET A 477 -29.15 2.22 20.80
C MET A 477 -30.48 2.56 21.44
N LYS A 478 -30.55 2.51 22.77
CA LYS A 478 -31.68 2.98 23.56
C LYS A 478 -31.59 4.47 23.77
#